data_4acabee377d560594274da882e1bf4f4
#
_entry.id   4acabee377d560594274da882e1bf4f4
#
_cell.length_a   1.000
_cell.length_b   1.000
_cell.length_c   1.000
_cell.angle_alpha   90.00
_cell.angle_beta   90.00
_cell.angle_gamma   90.00
#
_symmetry.space_group_name_H-M   'P 1'
#
loop_
_entity.id
_entity.type
_entity.pdbx_description
1 polymer ?
#
loop_
_entity_poly.entity_id
_entity_poly.type
_entity_poly.pdbx_seq_one_letter_code
_entity_poly.pdbx_strand_id
1 'polypeptide(L)'
;MILEVRYKPILAMLEWIRVRLITKQYKKMKGIAKYTGNVCPNIQDKLEKLKHKSIPFSATPFDRFMYKVDNGHERHVVDLVRKVCNCRIWDLTILPCKHGIFAIVKNLEKVEDYLHPCYLKETFVETYKEIIQPMPGQSEWVETNQPTPIAPYVYKPLGRPPK
;
A
#
# COMPACT_ATOMS: atom_id res chain seq x y z
N MET A 1 19.20 -2.16 -4.20
CA MET A 1 18.21 -2.47 -5.26
C MET A 1 18.08 -1.36 -6.32
N ILE A 2 18.01 -0.10 -5.96
CA ILE A 2 18.18 1.06 -6.88
C ILE A 2 19.67 1.40 -7.04
N LEU A 3 20.50 0.98 -6.10
CA LEU A 3 21.94 1.25 -6.07
C LEU A 3 22.71 0.64 -7.25
N GLU A 4 22.31 -0.52 -7.74
CA GLU A 4 22.96 -1.24 -8.86
C GLU A 4 22.80 -0.51 -10.20
N VAL A 5 21.80 0.37 -10.33
CA VAL A 5 21.48 1.08 -11.58
C VAL A 5 21.99 2.51 -11.58
N ARG A 6 22.44 2.99 -10.43
CA ARG A 6 22.87 4.37 -10.22
C ARG A 6 24.03 4.79 -11.14
N TYR A 7 24.86 3.85 -11.58
CA TYR A 7 26.03 4.09 -12.42
C TYR A 7 25.78 3.86 -13.93
N LYS A 8 24.54 3.46 -14.29
CA LYS A 8 24.19 3.26 -15.69
C LYS A 8 23.84 4.59 -16.38
N PRO A 9 24.01 4.70 -17.72
CA PRO A 9 23.47 5.80 -18.49
C PRO A 9 21.98 5.98 -18.21
N ILE A 10 21.50 7.23 -18.24
CA ILE A 10 20.14 7.59 -17.82
C ILE A 10 19.06 6.79 -18.55
N LEU A 11 19.19 6.56 -19.86
CA LEU A 11 18.25 5.77 -20.64
C LEU A 11 18.20 4.31 -20.17
N ALA A 12 19.37 3.71 -19.93
CA ALA A 12 19.46 2.34 -19.42
C ALA A 12 18.88 2.22 -18.00
N MET A 13 19.02 3.25 -17.18
CA MET A 13 18.43 3.30 -15.85
C MET A 13 16.90 3.39 -15.94
N LEU A 14 16.36 4.27 -16.78
CA LEU A 14 14.91 4.42 -16.97
C LEU A 14 14.29 3.14 -17.52
N GLU A 15 14.93 2.50 -18.51
CA GLU A 15 14.48 1.23 -19.06
C GLU A 15 14.47 0.12 -18.00
N TRP A 16 15.51 0.02 -17.19
CA TRP A 16 15.55 -0.95 -16.10
C TRP A 16 14.41 -0.73 -15.08
N ILE A 17 14.15 0.54 -14.70
CA ILE A 17 13.03 0.88 -13.81
C ILE A 17 11.71 0.46 -14.43
N ARG A 18 11.50 0.77 -15.71
CA ARG A 18 10.30 0.43 -16.47
C ARG A 18 10.06 -1.08 -16.49
N VAL A 19 11.04 -1.86 -16.90
CA VAL A 19 10.96 -3.32 -16.96
C VAL A 19 10.63 -3.89 -15.58
N ARG A 20 11.23 -3.35 -14.53
CA ARG A 20 10.96 -3.79 -13.17
C ARG A 20 9.54 -3.47 -12.71
N LEU A 21 9.01 -2.30 -13.06
CA LEU A 21 7.63 -1.91 -12.76
C LEU A 21 6.63 -2.82 -13.48
N ILE A 22 6.82 -3.05 -14.79
CA ILE A 22 5.98 -3.95 -15.59
C ILE A 22 5.99 -5.38 -15.01
N THR A 23 7.17 -5.90 -14.71
CA THR A 23 7.30 -7.25 -14.14
C THR A 23 6.59 -7.36 -12.79
N LYS A 24 6.72 -6.33 -11.94
CA LYS A 24 6.06 -6.29 -10.64
C LYS A 24 4.54 -6.19 -10.76
N GLN A 25 4.06 -5.36 -11.68
CA GLN A 25 2.64 -5.21 -12.00
C GLN A 25 2.05 -6.52 -12.50
N TYR A 26 2.68 -7.16 -13.48
CA TYR A 26 2.25 -8.45 -14.01
C TYR A 26 2.16 -9.54 -12.92
N LYS A 27 3.19 -9.64 -12.06
CA LYS A 27 3.19 -10.60 -10.95
C LYS A 27 2.04 -10.34 -9.98
N LYS A 28 1.74 -9.08 -9.68
CA LYS A 28 0.62 -8.71 -8.81
C LYS A 28 -0.73 -9.08 -9.44
N MET A 29 -0.94 -8.75 -10.72
CA MET A 29 -2.16 -9.09 -11.44
C MET A 29 -2.35 -10.61 -11.54
N LYS A 30 -1.29 -11.35 -11.87
CA LYS A 30 -1.35 -12.82 -11.91
C LYS A 30 -1.64 -13.44 -10.54
N GLY A 31 -1.12 -12.84 -9.47
CA GLY A 31 -1.38 -13.30 -8.09
C GLY A 31 -2.83 -13.08 -7.69
N ILE A 32 -3.36 -11.88 -7.92
CA ILE A 32 -4.73 -11.54 -7.51
C ILE A 32 -5.80 -12.26 -8.34
N ALA A 33 -5.50 -12.60 -9.61
CA ALA A 33 -6.43 -13.33 -10.47
C ALA A 33 -6.79 -14.72 -9.91
N LYS A 34 -5.85 -15.36 -9.21
CA LYS A 34 -6.06 -16.68 -8.58
C LYS A 34 -6.78 -16.61 -7.23
N TYR A 35 -6.92 -15.43 -6.68
CA TYR A 35 -7.48 -15.24 -5.35
C TYR A 35 -9.00 -15.03 -5.43
N THR A 36 -9.76 -15.77 -4.63
CA THR A 36 -11.24 -15.80 -4.64
C THR A 36 -11.88 -14.85 -3.62
N GLY A 37 -11.12 -14.33 -2.65
CA GLY A 37 -11.64 -13.41 -1.63
C GLY A 37 -11.95 -12.01 -2.16
N ASN A 38 -12.83 -11.28 -1.48
CA ASN A 38 -13.21 -9.91 -1.82
C ASN A 38 -12.23 -8.86 -1.27
N VAL A 39 -11.49 -9.19 -0.23
CA VAL A 39 -10.50 -8.33 0.41
C VAL A 39 -9.10 -8.72 -0.08
N CYS A 40 -8.20 -7.76 -0.27
CA CYS A 40 -6.83 -8.06 -0.68
C CYS A 40 -6.14 -9.05 0.29
N PRO A 41 -5.40 -10.08 -0.20
CA PRO A 41 -4.83 -11.15 0.64
C PRO A 41 -4.04 -10.65 1.84
N ASN A 42 -3.14 -9.69 1.63
CA ASN A 42 -2.32 -9.10 2.70
C ASN A 42 -3.16 -8.41 3.80
N ILE A 43 -4.33 -7.87 3.42
CA ILE A 43 -5.25 -7.23 4.35
C ILE A 43 -6.04 -8.28 5.09
N GLN A 44 -6.46 -9.34 4.40
CA GLN A 44 -7.12 -10.48 5.04
C GLN A 44 -6.24 -11.10 6.13
N ASP A 45 -4.97 -11.39 5.84
CA ASP A 45 -4.01 -11.89 6.81
C ASP A 45 -3.84 -10.95 8.01
N LYS A 46 -3.83 -9.64 7.73
CA LYS A 46 -3.74 -8.63 8.78
C LYS A 46 -4.98 -8.57 9.65
N LEU A 47 -6.16 -8.70 9.05
CA LEU A 47 -7.43 -8.77 9.78
C LEU A 47 -7.49 -9.99 10.70
N GLU A 48 -7.11 -11.17 10.22
CA GLU A 48 -7.09 -12.39 11.04
C GLU A 48 -6.17 -12.22 12.26
N LYS A 49 -4.97 -11.66 12.06
CA LYS A 49 -4.07 -11.32 13.17
C LYS A 49 -4.67 -10.33 14.17
N LEU A 50 -5.42 -9.33 13.67
CA LEU A 50 -6.08 -8.35 14.53
C LEU A 50 -7.30 -8.96 15.25
N LYS A 51 -8.05 -9.85 14.61
CA LYS A 51 -9.12 -10.63 15.24
C LYS A 51 -8.58 -11.44 16.43
N HIS A 52 -7.47 -12.16 16.26
CA HIS A 52 -6.82 -12.85 17.38
C HIS A 52 -6.39 -11.91 18.51
N LYS A 53 -5.83 -10.74 18.17
CA LYS A 53 -5.43 -9.74 19.17
C LYS A 53 -6.62 -9.05 19.85
N SER A 54 -7.82 -9.17 19.32
CA SER A 54 -9.02 -8.59 19.92
C SER A 54 -9.67 -9.49 20.98
N ILE A 55 -9.35 -10.79 21.02
CA ILE A 55 -9.96 -11.78 21.93
C ILE A 55 -9.91 -11.38 23.42
N PRO A 56 -8.77 -10.83 23.96
CA PRO A 56 -8.69 -10.53 25.38
C PRO A 56 -9.51 -9.31 25.84
N PHE A 57 -10.21 -8.65 24.95
CA PHE A 57 -10.98 -7.44 25.29
C PHE A 57 -12.41 -7.79 25.71
N SER A 58 -13.01 -6.91 26.49
CA SER A 58 -14.44 -6.84 26.78
C SER A 58 -15.01 -5.55 26.23
N ALA A 59 -16.26 -5.54 25.82
CA ALA A 59 -16.94 -4.33 25.33
C ALA A 59 -18.24 -4.11 26.07
N THR A 60 -18.40 -2.91 26.61
CA THR A 60 -19.63 -2.42 27.24
C THR A 60 -20.27 -1.38 26.31
N PRO A 61 -21.46 -1.63 25.76
CA PRO A 61 -22.17 -0.62 24.98
C PRO A 61 -22.65 0.51 25.94
N PHE A 62 -22.52 1.72 25.50
CA PHE A 62 -23.11 2.88 26.18
C PHE A 62 -24.01 3.72 25.26
N ASP A 63 -24.00 3.39 23.97
CA ASP A 63 -24.96 3.82 22.98
C ASP A 63 -25.08 2.74 21.90
N ARG A 64 -26.04 2.87 20.98
CA ARG A 64 -26.34 1.87 19.94
C ARG A 64 -25.12 1.44 19.12
N PHE A 65 -24.20 2.38 18.84
CA PHE A 65 -23.00 2.15 18.03
C PHE A 65 -21.70 2.60 18.72
N MET A 66 -21.77 2.92 20.01
CA MET A 66 -20.62 3.36 20.79
C MET A 66 -20.29 2.35 21.89
N TYR A 67 -19.03 1.95 21.92
CA TYR A 67 -18.54 0.92 22.81
C TYR A 67 -17.33 1.38 23.61
N LYS A 68 -17.35 1.08 24.91
CA LYS A 68 -16.16 1.10 25.75
C LYS A 68 -15.51 -0.28 25.65
N VAL A 69 -14.31 -0.37 25.11
CA VAL A 69 -13.53 -1.59 24.97
C VAL A 69 -12.36 -1.57 25.93
N ASP A 70 -12.19 -2.63 26.70
CA ASP A 70 -11.28 -2.66 27.87
C ASP A 70 -10.75 -4.08 28.09
N ASN A 71 -9.50 -4.24 28.50
CA ASN A 71 -8.88 -5.52 28.84
C ASN A 71 -8.26 -5.51 30.27
N GLY A 72 -8.66 -4.56 31.12
CA GLY A 72 -8.09 -4.36 32.45
C GLY A 72 -6.88 -3.43 32.48
N HIS A 73 -6.10 -3.35 31.41
CA HIS A 73 -4.92 -2.47 31.29
C HIS A 73 -5.16 -1.28 30.35
N GLU A 74 -5.79 -1.53 29.22
CA GLU A 74 -6.10 -0.53 28.20
C GLU A 74 -7.61 -0.31 28.14
N ARG A 75 -8.02 0.94 27.98
CA ARG A 75 -9.42 1.32 27.84
C ARG A 75 -9.60 2.26 26.68
N HIS A 76 -10.48 1.91 25.75
CA HIS A 76 -10.70 2.66 24.53
C HIS A 76 -12.19 2.84 24.24
N VAL A 77 -12.52 3.99 23.64
CA VAL A 77 -13.85 4.28 23.11
C VAL A 77 -13.83 4.06 21.62
N VAL A 78 -14.82 3.33 21.13
CA VAL A 78 -15.01 3.01 19.71
C VAL A 78 -16.36 3.54 19.27
N ASP A 79 -16.38 4.30 18.18
CA ASP A 79 -17.58 4.76 17.46
C ASP A 79 -17.65 4.03 16.13
N LEU A 80 -18.64 3.15 15.97
CA LEU A 80 -18.81 2.34 14.76
C LEU A 80 -19.37 3.15 13.60
N VAL A 81 -20.20 4.17 13.85
CA VAL A 81 -20.77 5.03 12.80
C VAL A 81 -19.68 5.85 12.13
N ARG A 82 -18.86 6.51 12.94
CA ARG A 82 -17.73 7.32 12.46
C ARG A 82 -16.53 6.49 12.04
N LYS A 83 -16.52 5.18 12.37
CA LYS A 83 -15.39 4.28 12.13
C LYS A 83 -14.09 4.75 12.78
N VAL A 84 -14.17 5.22 14.02
CA VAL A 84 -13.05 5.78 14.76
C VAL A 84 -12.85 5.07 16.11
N CYS A 85 -11.60 5.09 16.57
CA CYS A 85 -11.22 4.62 17.90
C CYS A 85 -10.24 5.63 18.50
N ASN A 86 -10.36 5.95 19.80
CA ASN A 86 -9.45 6.88 20.46
C ASN A 86 -7.98 6.40 20.53
N CYS A 87 -7.68 5.13 20.15
CA CYS A 87 -6.31 4.68 19.90
C CYS A 87 -5.72 5.22 18.57
N ARG A 88 -6.53 5.88 17.74
CA ARG A 88 -6.22 6.50 16.45
C ARG A 88 -5.68 5.57 15.35
N ILE A 89 -5.50 4.27 15.62
CA ILE A 89 -4.99 3.34 14.61
C ILE A 89 -6.00 3.17 13.46
N TRP A 90 -7.29 3.14 13.78
CA TRP A 90 -8.34 3.05 12.75
C TRP A 90 -8.33 4.28 11.84
N ASP A 91 -8.28 5.49 12.41
CA ASP A 91 -8.26 6.75 11.67
C ASP A 91 -7.04 6.85 10.76
N LEU A 92 -5.86 6.48 11.28
CA LEU A 92 -4.59 6.53 10.53
C LEU A 92 -4.48 5.49 9.43
N THR A 93 -5.03 4.30 9.65
CA THR A 93 -4.87 3.17 8.71
C THR A 93 -6.11 2.90 7.89
N ILE A 94 -7.26 3.55 8.19
CA ILE A 94 -8.59 3.26 7.63
C ILE A 94 -8.95 1.77 7.68
N LEU A 95 -8.29 1.03 8.58
CA LEU A 95 -8.49 -0.38 8.87
C LEU A 95 -8.89 -0.53 10.33
N PRO A 96 -9.97 -1.28 10.66
CA PRO A 96 -10.39 -1.48 12.03
C PRO A 96 -9.24 -1.97 12.92
N CYS A 97 -9.00 -1.29 14.03
CA CYS A 97 -8.02 -1.72 15.02
C CYS A 97 -8.56 -2.90 15.86
N LYS A 98 -7.72 -3.52 16.69
CA LYS A 98 -8.13 -4.61 17.59
C LYS A 98 -9.38 -4.27 18.44
N HIS A 99 -9.49 -3.02 18.92
CA HIS A 99 -10.63 -2.55 19.70
C HIS A 99 -11.89 -2.39 18.82
N GLY A 100 -11.73 -1.81 17.64
CA GLY A 100 -12.81 -1.66 16.64
C GLY A 100 -13.34 -3.03 16.21
N ILE A 101 -12.47 -3.99 15.92
CA ILE A 101 -12.86 -5.35 15.56
C ILE A 101 -13.69 -5.99 16.66
N PHE A 102 -13.28 -5.88 17.93
CA PHE A 102 -14.04 -6.43 19.04
C PHE A 102 -15.43 -5.80 19.16
N ALA A 103 -15.53 -4.46 19.02
CA ALA A 103 -16.80 -3.75 19.05
C ALA A 103 -17.74 -4.16 17.90
N ILE A 104 -17.20 -4.31 16.67
CA ILE A 104 -17.96 -4.76 15.49
C ILE A 104 -18.53 -6.17 15.71
N VAL A 105 -17.69 -7.10 16.16
CA VAL A 105 -18.11 -8.48 16.45
C VAL A 105 -19.16 -8.50 17.57
N LYS A 106 -19.00 -7.66 18.60
CA LYS A 106 -19.99 -7.52 19.68
C LYS A 106 -21.32 -6.98 19.19
N ASN A 107 -21.31 -6.14 18.14
CA ASN A 107 -22.50 -5.63 17.46
C ASN A 107 -23.11 -6.65 16.46
N LEU A 108 -22.57 -7.87 16.40
CA LEU A 108 -23.00 -8.93 15.48
C LEU A 108 -22.88 -8.57 13.99
N GLU A 109 -21.94 -7.70 13.65
CA GLU A 109 -21.67 -7.25 12.29
C GLU A 109 -20.38 -7.87 11.74
N LYS A 110 -20.22 -7.83 10.41
CA LYS A 110 -19.02 -8.34 9.74
C LYS A 110 -17.93 -7.26 9.71
N VAL A 111 -16.72 -7.63 10.08
CA VAL A 111 -15.56 -6.71 10.07
C VAL A 111 -15.27 -6.20 8.65
N GLU A 112 -15.55 -7.02 7.66
CA GLU A 112 -15.36 -6.74 6.24
C GLU A 112 -16.20 -5.54 5.75
N ASP A 113 -17.39 -5.30 6.32
CA ASP A 113 -18.28 -4.20 5.96
C ASP A 113 -17.75 -2.83 6.44
N TYR A 114 -16.83 -2.86 7.37
CA TYR A 114 -16.16 -1.68 7.93
C TYR A 114 -14.86 -1.31 7.22
N LEU A 115 -14.44 -2.12 6.24
CA LEU A 115 -13.23 -1.84 5.46
C LEU A 115 -13.44 -0.67 4.50
N HIS A 116 -12.38 0.10 4.33
CA HIS A 116 -12.37 1.12 3.29
C HIS A 116 -12.24 0.46 1.90
N PRO A 117 -12.93 0.95 0.86
CA PRO A 117 -12.89 0.38 -0.49
C PRO A 117 -11.49 0.17 -1.07
N CYS A 118 -10.50 0.99 -0.70
CA CYS A 118 -9.12 0.83 -1.16
C CYS A 118 -8.47 -0.52 -0.78
N TYR A 119 -9.04 -1.26 0.17
CA TYR A 119 -8.57 -2.58 0.61
C TYR A 119 -9.26 -3.74 -0.11
N LEU A 120 -10.24 -3.44 -0.95
CA LEU A 120 -10.97 -4.44 -1.72
C LEU A 120 -10.17 -4.89 -2.94
N LYS A 121 -10.40 -6.15 -3.33
CA LYS A 121 -9.82 -6.76 -4.53
C LYS A 121 -10.15 -5.97 -5.80
N GLU A 122 -11.38 -5.48 -5.92
CA GLU A 122 -11.84 -4.72 -7.09
C GLU A 122 -11.02 -3.46 -7.29
N THR A 123 -10.83 -2.66 -6.26
CA THR A 123 -10.00 -1.44 -6.31
C THR A 123 -8.55 -1.76 -6.65
N PHE A 124 -8.03 -2.88 -6.11
CA PHE A 124 -6.67 -3.33 -6.45
C PHE A 124 -6.56 -3.69 -7.92
N VAL A 125 -7.51 -4.44 -8.47
CA VAL A 125 -7.54 -4.83 -9.90
C VAL A 125 -7.64 -3.58 -10.77
N GLU A 126 -8.53 -2.64 -10.43
CA GLU A 126 -8.70 -1.40 -11.16
C GLU A 126 -7.41 -0.54 -11.17
N THR A 127 -6.72 -0.47 -10.03
CA THR A 127 -5.45 0.27 -9.91
C THR A 127 -4.34 -0.30 -10.81
N TYR A 128 -4.31 -1.61 -11.02
CA TYR A 128 -3.25 -2.29 -11.79
C TYR A 128 -3.69 -2.74 -13.18
N LYS A 129 -4.87 -2.36 -13.64
CA LYS A 129 -5.40 -2.78 -14.95
C LYS A 129 -4.66 -2.14 -16.11
N GLU A 130 -4.24 -0.88 -15.96
CA GLU A 130 -3.50 -0.17 -16.99
C GLU A 130 -2.09 -0.73 -17.15
N ILE A 131 -1.74 -1.11 -18.37
CA ILE A 131 -0.45 -1.74 -18.68
C ILE A 131 0.54 -0.68 -19.14
N ILE A 132 1.72 -0.66 -18.53
CA ILE A 132 2.84 0.14 -19.00
C ILE A 132 3.35 -0.51 -20.30
N GLN A 133 3.20 0.19 -21.42
CA GLN A 133 3.61 -0.33 -22.73
C GLN A 133 5.13 -0.51 -22.79
N PRO A 134 5.61 -1.60 -23.40
CA PRO A 134 7.04 -1.76 -23.67
C PRO A 134 7.51 -0.68 -24.66
N MET A 135 8.72 -0.19 -24.46
CA MET A 135 9.35 0.74 -25.39
C MET A 135 10.13 -0.08 -26.44
N PRO A 136 10.01 0.25 -27.73
CA PRO A 136 10.79 -0.41 -28.76
C PRO A 136 12.29 -0.20 -28.55
N GLY A 137 13.10 -1.09 -29.09
CA GLY A 137 14.55 -0.99 -29.05
C GLY A 137 15.07 0.26 -29.77
N GLN A 138 16.28 0.69 -29.46
CA GLN A 138 16.88 1.89 -30.07
C GLN A 138 16.96 1.81 -31.61
N SER A 139 17.10 0.60 -32.16
CA SER A 139 17.10 0.36 -33.61
C SER A 139 15.77 0.67 -34.30
N GLU A 140 14.68 0.77 -33.56
CA GLU A 140 13.35 1.07 -34.07
C GLU A 140 12.94 2.53 -33.84
N TRP A 141 13.81 3.33 -33.21
CA TRP A 141 13.51 4.73 -32.97
C TRP A 141 13.65 5.55 -34.26
N VAL A 142 12.68 6.41 -34.48
CA VAL A 142 12.74 7.35 -35.60
C VAL A 142 13.87 8.36 -35.37
N GLU A 143 14.78 8.47 -36.31
CA GLU A 143 15.80 9.49 -36.27
C GLU A 143 15.15 10.88 -36.31
N THR A 144 15.51 11.71 -35.37
CA THR A 144 15.05 13.11 -35.34
C THR A 144 16.10 13.99 -36.00
N ASN A 145 15.67 14.92 -36.83
CA ASN A 145 16.58 15.96 -37.43
C ASN A 145 17.04 17.02 -36.40
N GLN A 146 16.94 16.71 -35.13
CA GLN A 146 17.37 17.60 -34.05
C GLN A 146 18.87 17.48 -33.80
N PRO A 147 19.57 18.57 -33.51
CA PRO A 147 20.98 18.53 -33.18
C PRO A 147 21.21 17.65 -31.94
N THR A 148 22.30 16.88 -31.98
CA THR A 148 22.67 16.04 -30.82
C THR A 148 22.83 16.89 -29.57
N PRO A 149 22.21 16.52 -28.44
CA PRO A 149 22.37 17.28 -27.20
C PRO A 149 23.84 17.36 -26.80
N ILE A 150 24.31 18.56 -26.55
CA ILE A 150 25.68 18.78 -26.04
C ILE A 150 25.71 18.29 -24.60
N ALA A 151 26.74 17.48 -24.26
CA ALA A 151 26.93 17.04 -22.90
C ALA A 151 27.04 18.23 -21.94
N PRO A 152 26.36 18.24 -20.80
CA PRO A 152 26.44 19.33 -19.86
C PRO A 152 27.88 19.52 -19.41
N TYR A 153 28.30 20.80 -19.34
CA TYR A 153 29.62 21.13 -18.82
C TYR A 153 29.75 20.64 -17.36
N VAL A 154 30.58 19.65 -17.15
CA VAL A 154 30.83 19.12 -15.81
C VAL A 154 31.95 19.94 -15.17
N TYR A 155 31.61 20.93 -14.36
CA TYR A 155 32.56 21.57 -13.46
C TYR A 155 33.02 20.57 -12.41
N LYS A 156 34.27 20.14 -12.50
CA LYS A 156 34.92 19.41 -11.40
C LYS A 156 35.40 20.43 -10.38
N PRO A 157 34.74 20.58 -9.23
CA PRO A 157 35.30 21.44 -8.17
C PRO A 157 36.68 20.93 -7.81
N LEU A 158 37.65 21.82 -7.68
CA LEU A 158 38.98 21.52 -7.16
C LEU A 158 38.81 20.72 -5.87
N GLY A 159 39.44 19.54 -5.82
CA GLY A 159 39.37 18.68 -4.66
C GLY A 159 39.79 19.44 -3.38
N ARG A 160 39.29 19.01 -2.24
CA ARG A 160 39.66 19.55 -0.92
C ARG A 160 41.21 19.52 -0.81
N PRO A 161 41.88 20.63 -0.47
CA PRO A 161 43.34 20.62 -0.32
C PRO A 161 43.73 19.55 0.73
N PRO A 162 44.83 18.83 0.51
CA PRO A 162 45.31 17.86 1.48
C PRO A 162 45.57 18.53 2.83
N LYS A 163 45.13 17.88 3.92
CA LYS A 163 45.41 18.33 5.29
C LYS A 163 46.88 18.16 5.61
#